data_0d553af4918feeecc45fe40cc5e99c5c
#
_entry.id   0d553af4918feeecc45fe40cc5e99c5c
#
_cell.length_a   1.000
_cell.length_b   1.000
_cell.length_c   1.000
_cell.angle_alpha   90.00
_cell.angle_beta   90.00
_cell.angle_gamma   90.00
#
_symmetry.space_group_name_H-M   'P 1'
#
loop_
_entity.id
_entity.type
_entity.pdbx_description
1 polymer ?
#
loop_
_entity_poly.entity_id
_entity_poly.type
_entity_poly.pdbx_seq_one_letter_code
_entity_poly.pdbx_strand_id
1 'polypeptide(L)'
;IVKNKKGNTTGIITDGQIRRVSQKNKDLHSLKVKNVMTINPFKIDAEMLAIKALSIMNSKKITSLCVHSKNNKLKTIGIIHIHNILENTIN
;
A
#
# COMPACT_ATOMS: atom_id res chain seq x y z
N ILE A 1 -4.23 -2.83 -4.47
CA ILE A 1 -3.47 -1.93 -5.34
C ILE A 1 -4.27 -1.53 -6.56
N VAL A 2 -3.98 -0.35 -7.07
CA VAL A 2 -4.63 0.19 -8.26
C VAL A 2 -3.61 0.18 -9.40
N LYS A 3 -4.03 -0.33 -10.56
CA LYS A 3 -3.17 -0.48 -11.73
C LYS A 3 -3.75 0.29 -12.91
N ASN A 4 -2.87 0.76 -13.79
CA ASN A 4 -3.29 1.33 -15.08
C ASN A 4 -3.46 0.20 -16.12
N LYS A 5 -3.79 0.58 -17.36
CA LYS A 5 -4.01 -0.39 -18.45
C LYS A 5 -2.77 -1.21 -18.79
N LYS A 6 -1.58 -0.69 -18.52
CA LYS A 6 -0.31 -1.39 -18.74
C LYS A 6 0.05 -2.36 -17.61
N GLY A 7 -0.76 -2.39 -16.54
CA GLY A 7 -0.51 -3.21 -15.37
C GLY A 7 0.47 -2.61 -14.38
N ASN A 8 0.88 -1.36 -14.57
CA ASN A 8 1.75 -0.67 -13.64
C ASN A 8 0.96 -0.13 -12.45
N THR A 9 1.56 -0.18 -11.27
CA THR A 9 0.94 0.31 -10.04
C THR A 9 0.86 1.84 -10.06
N THR A 10 -0.34 2.37 -9.92
CA THR A 10 -0.60 3.82 -9.89
C THR A 10 -1.03 4.32 -8.52
N GLY A 11 -1.53 3.44 -7.68
CA GLY A 11 -1.99 3.84 -6.37
C GLY A 11 -2.28 2.68 -5.45
N ILE A 12 -2.66 3.01 -4.24
CA ILE A 12 -3.09 2.03 -3.22
C ILE A 12 -4.29 2.60 -2.47
N ILE A 13 -5.22 1.72 -2.10
CA ILE A 13 -6.33 2.07 -1.22
C ILE A 13 -6.24 1.16 0.00
N THR A 14 -6.29 1.76 1.18
CA THR A 14 -6.35 1.04 2.45
C THR A 14 -7.70 1.24 3.09
N ASP A 15 -8.06 0.36 4.03
CA ASP A 15 -9.31 0.47 4.77
C ASP A 15 -9.37 1.77 5.58
N GLY A 16 -8.25 2.27 6.06
CA GLY A 16 -8.19 3.58 6.73
C GLY A 16 -8.62 4.73 5.83
N GLN A 17 -8.22 4.69 4.55
CA GLN A 17 -8.62 5.69 3.56
C GLN A 17 -10.12 5.61 3.27
N ILE A 18 -10.63 4.40 3.11
CA ILE A 18 -12.07 4.19 2.87
C ILE A 18 -12.88 4.72 4.05
N ARG A 19 -12.42 4.44 5.27
CA ARG A 19 -13.07 4.91 6.49
C ARG A 19 -13.12 6.44 6.56
N ARG A 20 -11.99 7.11 6.28
CA ARG A 20 -11.93 8.57 6.29
C ARG A 20 -12.83 9.19 5.24
N VAL A 21 -12.87 8.61 4.05
CA VAL A 21 -13.72 9.10 2.96
C VAL A 21 -15.20 8.93 3.31
N SER A 22 -15.58 7.80 3.89
CA SER A 22 -16.99 7.58 4.26
C SER A 22 -17.46 8.51 5.37
N GLN A 23 -16.55 8.98 6.22
CA GLN A 23 -16.86 9.96 7.25
C GLN A 23 -17.07 11.37 6.69
N LYS A 24 -16.32 11.72 5.65
CA LYS A 24 -16.35 13.04 5.04
C LYS A 24 -17.40 13.18 3.94
N ASN A 25 -17.60 12.12 3.19
CA ASN A 25 -18.51 12.10 2.03
C ASN A 25 -19.64 11.12 2.30
N LYS A 26 -20.86 11.60 2.26
CA LYS A 26 -22.04 10.77 2.51
C LYS A 26 -22.38 9.88 1.32
N ASP A 27 -21.89 10.21 0.12
CA ASP A 27 -22.20 9.46 -1.09
C ASP A 27 -20.94 8.79 -1.65
N LEU A 28 -20.69 7.55 -1.22
CA LEU A 28 -19.59 6.74 -1.74
C LEU A 28 -19.89 6.20 -3.14
N HIS A 29 -21.15 6.20 -3.58
CA HIS A 29 -21.53 5.61 -4.86
C HIS A 29 -21.01 6.41 -6.06
N SER A 30 -20.78 7.71 -5.89
CA SER A 30 -20.28 8.57 -6.94
C SER A 30 -18.77 8.66 -7.01
N LEU A 31 -18.05 8.16 -6.01
CA LEU A 31 -16.59 8.25 -5.95
C LEU A 31 -15.94 7.12 -6.74
N LYS A 32 -14.96 7.50 -7.56
CA LYS A 32 -14.14 6.54 -8.29
C LYS A 32 -12.88 6.23 -7.49
N VAL A 33 -12.31 5.06 -7.73
CA VAL A 33 -11.06 4.61 -7.09
C VAL A 33 -9.97 5.67 -7.22
N LYS A 34 -9.83 6.28 -8.38
CA LYS A 34 -8.81 7.33 -8.61
C LYS A 34 -8.97 8.55 -7.70
N ASN A 35 -10.17 8.79 -7.19
CA ASN A 35 -10.44 9.93 -6.30
C ASN A 35 -10.08 9.64 -4.84
N VAL A 36 -9.93 8.36 -4.49
CA VAL A 36 -9.72 7.91 -3.10
C VAL A 36 -8.29 7.44 -2.89
N MET A 37 -7.68 6.83 -3.89
CA MET A 37 -6.37 6.20 -3.77
C MET A 37 -5.25 7.16 -3.38
N THR A 38 -4.24 6.64 -2.70
CA THR A 38 -2.96 7.32 -2.53
C THR A 38 -2.15 7.13 -3.81
N ILE A 39 -1.74 8.22 -4.42
CA ILE A 39 -0.93 8.23 -5.65
C ILE A 39 0.53 7.97 -5.28
N ASN A 40 1.25 7.25 -6.14
CA ASN A 40 2.67 6.94 -5.93
C ASN A 40 2.92 6.32 -4.55
N PRO A 41 2.33 5.15 -4.28
CA PRO A 41 2.53 4.48 -3.00
C PRO A 41 4.00 4.11 -2.81
N PHE A 42 4.45 4.06 -1.56
CA PHE A 42 5.78 3.58 -1.26
C PHE A 42 5.95 2.15 -1.73
N LYS A 43 7.05 1.89 -2.41
CA LYS A 43 7.38 0.57 -2.96
C LYS A 43 8.74 0.14 -2.44
N ILE A 44 8.85 -1.12 -2.13
CA ILE A 44 10.09 -1.73 -1.67
C ILE A 44 10.41 -2.95 -2.51
N ASP A 45 11.70 -3.28 -2.57
CA ASP A 45 12.18 -4.48 -3.23
C ASP A 45 11.82 -5.71 -2.39
N ALA A 46 11.43 -6.78 -3.07
CA ALA A 46 11.10 -8.06 -2.41
C ALA A 46 12.28 -8.63 -1.59
N GLU A 47 13.51 -8.26 -1.94
CA GLU A 47 14.71 -8.72 -1.23
C GLU A 47 15.05 -7.88 0.01
N MET A 48 14.31 -6.80 0.26
CA MET A 48 14.53 -5.97 1.45
C MET A 48 14.28 -6.78 2.72
N LEU A 49 15.10 -6.56 3.75
CA LEU A 49 14.89 -7.19 5.05
C LEU A 49 13.58 -6.68 5.68
N ALA A 50 12.81 -7.60 6.27
CA ALA A 50 11.53 -7.25 6.91
C ALA A 50 11.68 -6.20 8.00
N ILE A 51 12.78 -6.25 8.76
CA ILE A 51 13.02 -5.24 9.82
C ILE A 51 13.20 -3.84 9.23
N LYS A 52 13.80 -3.73 8.05
CA LYS A 52 13.94 -2.44 7.37
C LYS A 52 12.59 -1.95 6.85
N ALA A 53 11.76 -2.84 6.33
CA ALA A 53 10.39 -2.50 5.91
C ALA A 53 9.59 -1.96 7.10
N LEU A 54 9.69 -2.59 8.26
CA LEU A 54 9.03 -2.12 9.48
C LEU A 54 9.51 -0.72 9.87
N SER A 55 10.80 -0.47 9.79
CA SER A 55 11.37 0.84 10.08
C SER A 55 10.82 1.92 9.14
N ILE A 56 10.69 1.61 7.86
CA ILE A 56 10.10 2.53 6.87
C ILE A 56 8.65 2.84 7.22
N MET A 57 7.86 1.81 7.55
CA MET A 57 6.46 1.99 7.91
C MET A 57 6.30 2.87 9.15
N ASN A 58 7.15 2.65 10.17
CA ASN A 58 7.13 3.46 11.38
C ASN A 58 7.54 4.90 11.10
N SER A 59 8.59 5.10 10.32
CA SER A 59 9.10 6.43 9.97
C SER A 59 8.09 7.23 9.14
N LYS A 60 7.42 6.58 8.21
CA LYS A 60 6.44 7.22 7.33
C LYS A 60 5.03 7.23 7.90
N LYS A 61 4.80 6.56 9.03
CA LYS A 61 3.49 6.42 9.66
C LYS A 61 2.46 5.79 8.73
N ILE A 62 2.90 4.77 8.01
CA ILE A 62 2.05 3.96 7.12
C ILE A 62 2.08 2.51 7.59
N THR A 63 1.06 1.75 7.23
CA THR A 63 0.90 0.37 7.69
C THR A 63 1.05 -0.67 6.59
N SER A 64 1.21 -0.22 5.35
CA SER A 64 1.31 -1.12 4.19
C SER A 64 2.31 -0.56 3.20
N LEU A 65 3.04 -1.47 2.56
CA LEU A 65 3.99 -1.14 1.49
C LEU A 65 3.73 -2.05 0.29
N CYS A 66 3.81 -1.47 -0.89
CA CYS A 66 3.81 -2.26 -2.13
C CYS A 66 5.19 -2.90 -2.31
N VAL A 67 5.19 -4.14 -2.74
CA VAL A 67 6.42 -4.91 -2.98
C VAL A 67 6.57 -5.14 -4.48
N HIS A 68 7.71 -4.76 -5.03
CA HIS A 68 8.02 -4.99 -6.44
C HIS A 68 9.14 -6.01 -6.59
N SER A 69 9.23 -6.63 -7.76
CA SER A 69 10.35 -7.50 -8.07
C SER A 69 11.60 -6.68 -8.40
N LYS A 70 12.75 -7.30 -8.27
CA LYS A 70 14.04 -6.65 -8.56
C LYS A 70 14.11 -6.14 -9.99
N ASN A 71 13.43 -6.80 -10.91
CA ASN A 71 13.52 -6.52 -12.34
C ASN A 71 12.48 -5.53 -12.85
N ASN A 72 11.44 -5.23 -12.08
CA ASN A 72 10.38 -4.34 -12.53
C ASN A 72 9.77 -3.58 -11.35
N LYS A 73 10.24 -2.34 -11.16
CA LYS A 73 9.80 -1.47 -10.07
C LYS A 73 8.39 -0.91 -10.28
N LEU A 74 7.86 -0.99 -11.49
CA LEU A 74 6.54 -0.44 -11.81
C LEU A 74 5.41 -1.40 -11.46
N LYS A 75 5.70 -2.69 -11.35
CA LYS A 75 4.69 -3.71 -11.06
C LYS A 75 4.81 -4.21 -9.64
N THR A 76 3.69 -4.19 -8.94
CA THR A 76 3.59 -4.73 -7.59
C THR A 76 3.36 -6.24 -7.68
N ILE A 77 4.19 -7.01 -6.97
CA ILE A 77 4.05 -8.46 -6.87
C ILE A 77 3.44 -8.88 -5.53
N GLY A 78 3.36 -7.97 -4.59
CA GLY A 78 2.76 -8.26 -3.29
C GLY A 78 2.59 -7.01 -2.45
N ILE A 79 1.95 -7.17 -1.32
CA ILE A 79 1.80 -6.12 -0.33
C ILE A 79 2.24 -6.70 1.01
N ILE A 80 3.02 -5.92 1.76
CA ILE A 80 3.35 -6.26 3.13
C ILE A 80 2.61 -5.30 4.05
N HIS A 81 1.88 -5.84 5.01
CA HIS A 81 1.20 -5.08 6.05
C HIS A 81 1.99 -5.20 7.34
N ILE A 82 1.96 -4.15 8.16
CA ILE A 82 2.72 -4.13 9.42
C ILE A 82 2.41 -5.34 10.30
N HIS A 83 1.16 -5.83 10.31
CA HIS A 83 0.77 -6.99 11.09
C HIS A 83 1.44 -8.28 10.61
N ASN A 84 1.77 -8.39 9.32
CA ASN A 84 2.49 -9.55 8.80
C ASN A 84 3.86 -9.71 9.47
N ILE A 85 4.53 -8.58 9.71
CA ILE A 85 5.85 -8.58 10.34
C ILE A 85 5.72 -8.83 11.84
N LEU A 86 4.79 -8.13 12.50
CA LEU A 86 4.62 -8.24 13.95
C LEU A 86 4.18 -9.64 14.39
N GLU A 87 3.31 -10.30 13.62
CA GLU A 87 2.89 -11.67 13.91
C GLU A 87 4.06 -12.64 13.90
N ASN A 88 5.03 -12.43 13.01
CA ASN A 88 6.19 -13.28 12.89
C ASN A 88 7.28 -13.00 13.94
N THR A 89 7.25 -11.84 14.58
CA THR A 89 8.25 -11.45 15.57
C THR A 89 7.84 -11.76 17.00
N ILE A 90 6.59 -12.07 17.25
CA ILE A 90 6.08 -12.39 18.59
C ILE A 90 6.38 -13.83 19.00
N ASN A 91 6.73 -14.68 18.08
CA ASN A 91 7.04 -16.08 18.39
C ASN A 91 8.52 -16.22 18.81
#